data_f77479d68bad41efd6e4bce1097f3d04
#
_entry.id   f77479d68bad41efd6e4bce1097f3d04
#
_cell.length_a   1.000
_cell.length_b   1.000
_cell.length_c   1.000
_cell.angle_alpha   90.00
_cell.angle_beta   90.00
_cell.angle_gamma   90.00
#
_symmetry.space_group_name_H-M   'P 1'
#
loop_
_entity.id
_entity.type
_entity.pdbx_description
1 polymer ?
#
loop_
_entity_poly.entity_id
_entity_poly.type
_entity_poly.pdbx_seq_one_letter_code
_entity_poly.pdbx_strand_id
1 'polypeptide(L)'
;MNILDTNSTTGEETNMMSSYVTENPFLGITYVIILGVTSVVGTFGNGLILYVVSVKKIIGKVESIFILNLAVSDIFVTAVANVISLLGKVKGEQYINSIPGLCVVVASICTVTCVSSLTTIMVMSINRYVLGNSEARNQQLDK
;
A
#
# COMPACT_ATOMS: atom_id res chain seq x y z
N MET A 1 -42.15 6.82 -10.68
CA MET A 1 -41.22 6.26 -9.69
C MET A 1 -39.82 6.67 -10.15
N ASN A 2 -39.31 7.77 -9.58
CA ASN A 2 -38.19 8.54 -10.11
C ASN A 2 -36.86 7.88 -9.72
N ILE A 3 -36.12 7.40 -10.72
CA ILE A 3 -34.71 7.03 -10.64
C ILE A 3 -33.92 8.26 -11.08
N LEU A 4 -33.76 9.21 -10.19
CA LEU A 4 -32.94 10.41 -10.39
C LEU A 4 -32.58 10.91 -8.99
N ASP A 5 -31.39 10.48 -8.44
CA ASP A 5 -30.67 11.27 -7.44
C ASP A 5 -29.40 10.55 -6.89
N THR A 6 -28.78 9.60 -7.63
CA THR A 6 -27.49 9.02 -7.21
C THR A 6 -26.28 9.69 -7.85
N ASN A 7 -26.50 10.66 -8.75
CA ASN A 7 -25.40 11.31 -9.49
C ASN A 7 -24.95 12.67 -8.91
N SER A 8 -25.67 13.21 -7.92
CA SER A 8 -25.32 14.52 -7.35
C SER A 8 -24.34 14.45 -6.19
N THR A 9 -24.36 13.38 -5.41
CA THR A 9 -23.49 13.25 -4.22
C THR A 9 -22.03 12.97 -4.55
N THR A 10 -21.74 12.19 -5.58
CA THR A 10 -20.35 11.94 -6.02
C THR A 10 -19.68 13.16 -6.66
N GLY A 11 -20.43 14.01 -7.31
CA GLY A 11 -19.91 15.25 -7.91
C GLY A 11 -19.58 16.34 -6.88
N GLU A 12 -20.31 16.37 -5.77
CA GLU A 12 -20.07 17.34 -4.69
C GLU A 12 -18.86 16.98 -3.81
N GLU A 13 -18.68 15.72 -3.50
CA GLU A 13 -17.51 15.28 -2.71
C GLU A 13 -16.19 15.46 -3.47
N THR A 14 -16.15 15.21 -4.77
CA THR A 14 -14.95 15.44 -5.60
C THR A 14 -14.64 16.92 -5.75
N ASN A 15 -15.65 17.78 -5.83
CA ASN A 15 -15.48 19.23 -5.88
C ASN A 15 -15.01 19.80 -4.53
N MET A 16 -15.47 19.26 -3.40
CA MET A 16 -15.00 19.69 -2.08
C MET A 16 -13.52 19.37 -1.88
N MET A 17 -13.05 18.19 -2.24
CA MET A 17 -11.66 17.79 -2.05
C MET A 17 -10.71 18.55 -2.98
N SER A 18 -11.11 18.85 -4.20
CA SER A 18 -10.40 19.72 -5.14
C SER A 18 -10.36 21.18 -4.63
N SER A 19 -11.44 21.67 -4.04
CA SER A 19 -11.53 23.00 -3.46
C SER A 19 -10.58 23.19 -2.28
N TYR A 20 -10.47 22.19 -1.38
CA TYR A 20 -9.54 22.26 -0.23
C TYR A 20 -8.07 22.37 -0.65
N VAL A 21 -7.66 21.69 -1.71
CA VAL A 21 -6.28 21.78 -2.23
C VAL A 21 -6.02 23.11 -2.92
N THR A 22 -7.03 23.72 -3.51
CA THR A 22 -6.93 25.03 -4.17
C THR A 22 -6.96 26.17 -3.16
N GLU A 23 -7.70 26.02 -2.07
CA GLU A 23 -7.77 27.03 -0.99
C GLU A 23 -6.49 27.06 -0.12
N ASN A 24 -5.77 25.91 0.02
CA ASN A 24 -4.55 25.83 0.81
C ASN A 24 -3.40 25.20 0.02
N PRO A 25 -2.69 25.97 -0.81
CA PRO A 25 -1.60 25.47 -1.66
C PRO A 25 -0.47 24.81 -0.83
N PHE A 26 -0.29 25.23 0.41
CA PHE A 26 0.68 24.64 1.33
C PHE A 26 0.37 23.15 1.63
N LEU A 27 -0.89 22.82 1.88
CA LEU A 27 -1.30 21.43 2.12
C LEU A 27 -1.14 20.57 0.87
N GLY A 28 -1.47 21.11 -0.30
CA GLY A 28 -1.30 20.43 -1.58
C GLY A 28 0.17 20.09 -1.89
N ILE A 29 1.05 21.06 -1.69
CA ILE A 29 2.49 20.88 -1.90
C ILE A 29 3.06 19.85 -0.91
N THR A 30 2.70 19.96 0.38
CA THR A 30 3.13 19.02 1.41
C THR A 30 2.70 17.60 1.08
N TYR A 31 1.46 17.40 0.64
CA TYR A 31 0.94 16.10 0.22
C TYR A 31 1.75 15.50 -0.93
N VAL A 32 2.03 16.29 -1.97
CA VAL A 32 2.81 15.86 -3.15
C VAL A 32 4.23 15.48 -2.75
N ILE A 33 4.87 16.25 -1.88
CA ILE A 33 6.23 15.95 -1.39
C ILE A 33 6.25 14.65 -0.59
N ILE A 34 5.34 14.48 0.36
CA ILE A 34 5.26 13.25 1.19
C ILE A 34 5.00 12.04 0.28
N LEU A 35 4.06 12.15 -0.65
CA LEU A 35 3.72 11.05 -1.56
C LEU A 35 4.90 10.71 -2.49
N GLY A 36 5.61 11.71 -2.99
CA GLY A 36 6.79 11.52 -3.82
C GLY A 36 7.94 10.85 -3.06
N VAL A 37 8.25 11.33 -1.86
CA VAL A 37 9.31 10.75 -1.01
C VAL A 37 8.96 9.31 -0.61
N THR A 38 7.75 9.05 -0.16
CA THR A 38 7.32 7.68 0.22
C THR A 38 7.30 6.74 -0.98
N SER A 39 6.97 7.22 -2.19
CA SER A 39 7.01 6.43 -3.41
C SER A 39 8.45 5.99 -3.76
N VAL A 40 9.39 6.93 -3.74
CA VAL A 40 10.79 6.63 -4.07
C VAL A 40 11.43 5.74 -3.01
N VAL A 41 11.35 6.13 -1.74
CA VAL A 41 11.98 5.40 -0.62
C VAL A 41 11.34 4.01 -0.46
N GLY A 42 10.02 3.93 -0.55
CA GLY A 42 9.30 2.66 -0.43
C GLY A 42 9.61 1.69 -1.58
N THR A 43 9.60 2.17 -2.82
CA THR A 43 9.93 1.34 -3.99
C THR A 43 11.37 0.85 -3.94
N PHE A 44 12.30 1.73 -3.60
CA PHE A 44 13.73 1.38 -3.55
C PHE A 44 14.04 0.45 -2.38
N GLY A 45 13.50 0.73 -1.18
CA GLY A 45 13.70 -0.09 0.00
C GLY A 45 13.15 -1.50 -0.16
N ASN A 46 11.92 -1.63 -0.64
CA ASN A 46 11.30 -2.94 -0.86
C ASN A 46 11.94 -3.68 -2.04
N GLY A 47 12.38 -2.97 -3.09
CA GLY A 47 13.17 -3.53 -4.18
C GLY A 47 14.49 -4.12 -3.71
N LEU A 48 15.17 -3.45 -2.78
CA LEU A 48 16.40 -3.96 -2.16
C LEU A 48 16.14 -5.24 -1.35
N ILE A 49 15.05 -5.30 -0.61
CA ILE A 49 14.64 -6.51 0.14
C ILE A 49 14.43 -7.68 -0.84
N LEU A 50 13.69 -7.46 -1.94
CA LEU A 50 13.50 -8.48 -2.98
C LEU A 50 14.82 -8.97 -3.55
N TYR A 51 15.73 -8.06 -3.87
CA TYR A 51 17.04 -8.38 -4.38
C TYR A 51 17.86 -9.24 -3.40
N VAL A 52 17.95 -8.82 -2.15
CA VAL A 52 18.72 -9.56 -1.12
C VAL A 52 18.14 -10.95 -0.87
N VAL A 53 16.82 -11.08 -0.78
CA VAL A 53 16.15 -12.37 -0.56
C VAL A 53 16.40 -13.31 -1.76
N SER A 54 16.36 -12.78 -2.98
CA SER A 54 16.58 -13.56 -4.20
C SER A 54 18.03 -14.03 -4.35
N VAL A 55 19.01 -13.14 -4.09
CA VAL A 55 20.44 -13.44 -4.27
C VAL A 55 20.95 -14.40 -3.20
N LYS A 56 20.54 -14.21 -1.96
CA LYS A 56 21.03 -15.04 -0.83
C LYS A 56 20.37 -16.41 -0.74
N LYS A 57 19.49 -16.80 -1.69
CA LYS A 57 18.76 -18.08 -1.69
C LYS A 57 18.09 -18.41 -0.34
N ILE A 58 17.65 -17.38 0.39
CA ILE A 58 16.99 -17.53 1.70
C ILE A 58 15.53 -17.99 1.52
N ILE A 59 15.10 -18.15 0.26
CA ILE A 59 13.70 -18.46 -0.16
C ILE A 59 13.17 -19.80 0.43
N GLY A 60 14.03 -20.64 1.01
CA GLY A 60 13.60 -21.90 1.65
C GLY A 60 13.04 -21.77 3.08
N LYS A 61 13.10 -20.59 3.69
CA LYS A 61 12.55 -20.37 5.03
C LYS A 61 11.16 -19.74 4.92
N VAL A 62 10.22 -20.25 5.70
CA VAL A 62 8.82 -19.76 5.73
C VAL A 62 8.76 -18.25 5.97
N GLU A 63 9.62 -17.71 6.84
CA GLU A 63 9.71 -16.28 7.11
C GLU A 63 10.07 -15.45 5.88
N SER A 64 10.91 -15.97 5.00
CA SER A 64 11.33 -15.27 3.78
C SER A 64 10.19 -15.12 2.78
N ILE A 65 9.26 -16.06 2.74
CA ILE A 65 8.08 -16.00 1.88
C ILE A 65 7.16 -14.85 2.33
N PHE A 66 6.99 -14.69 3.64
CA PHE A 66 6.19 -13.61 4.19
C PHE A 66 6.82 -12.23 3.91
N ILE A 67 8.14 -12.10 4.10
CA ILE A 67 8.87 -10.88 3.79
C ILE A 67 8.79 -10.54 2.29
N LEU A 68 8.88 -11.55 1.43
CA LEU A 68 8.76 -11.39 -0.02
C LEU A 68 7.36 -10.87 -0.41
N ASN A 69 6.31 -11.48 0.14
CA ASN A 69 4.93 -11.06 -0.10
C ASN A 69 4.69 -9.61 0.35
N LEU A 70 5.22 -9.25 1.52
CA LEU A 70 5.13 -7.88 2.03
C LEU A 70 5.84 -6.89 1.11
N ALA A 71 7.09 -7.18 0.71
CA ALA A 71 7.87 -6.31 -0.15
C ALA A 71 7.24 -6.14 -1.55
N VAL A 72 6.65 -7.19 -2.13
CA VAL A 72 5.92 -7.10 -3.40
C VAL A 72 4.67 -6.23 -3.25
N SER A 73 3.92 -6.42 -2.18
CA SER A 73 2.73 -5.62 -1.86
C SER A 73 3.07 -4.13 -1.73
N ASP A 74 4.13 -3.81 -1.00
CA ASP A 74 4.57 -2.44 -0.76
C ASP A 74 5.10 -1.76 -2.03
N ILE A 75 5.83 -2.49 -2.89
CA ILE A 75 6.25 -1.97 -4.20
C ILE A 75 5.03 -1.64 -5.04
N PHE A 76 4.01 -2.48 -5.03
CA PHE A 76 2.80 -2.21 -5.79
C PHE A 76 2.13 -0.92 -5.34
N VAL A 77 1.97 -0.71 -4.04
CA VAL A 77 1.38 0.52 -3.50
C VAL A 77 2.25 1.73 -3.82
N THR A 78 3.56 1.65 -3.58
CA THR A 78 4.47 2.80 -3.72
C THR A 78 4.77 3.15 -5.18
N ALA A 79 4.93 2.17 -6.06
CA ALA A 79 5.28 2.38 -7.45
C ALA A 79 4.05 2.61 -8.36
N VAL A 80 2.89 2.05 -8.02
CA VAL A 80 1.70 2.15 -8.87
C VAL A 80 0.68 3.09 -8.28
N ALA A 81 0.16 2.79 -7.08
CA ALA A 81 -0.94 3.56 -6.51
C ALA A 81 -0.52 5.02 -6.19
N ASN A 82 0.64 5.22 -5.58
CA ASN A 82 1.14 6.55 -5.27
C ASN A 82 1.45 7.36 -6.53
N VAL A 83 1.99 6.73 -7.59
CA VAL A 83 2.28 7.40 -8.86
C VAL A 83 0.98 7.82 -9.56
N ILE A 84 -0.04 6.96 -9.56
CA ILE A 84 -1.35 7.31 -10.13
C ILE A 84 -2.00 8.45 -9.35
N SER A 85 -1.93 8.40 -8.01
CA SER A 85 -2.43 9.49 -7.15
C SER A 85 -1.69 10.81 -7.41
N LEU A 86 -0.37 10.75 -7.60
CA LEU A 86 0.45 11.91 -7.92
C LEU A 86 0.09 12.49 -9.29
N LEU A 87 -0.08 11.63 -10.31
CA LEU A 87 -0.51 12.05 -11.65
C LEU A 87 -1.89 12.72 -11.64
N GLY A 88 -2.82 12.20 -10.83
CA GLY A 88 -4.15 12.80 -10.64
C GLY A 88 -4.07 14.21 -10.04
N LYS A 89 -3.15 14.46 -9.12
CA LYS A 89 -2.95 15.79 -8.54
C LYS A 89 -2.25 16.77 -9.48
N VAL A 90 -1.28 16.29 -10.25
CA VAL A 90 -0.49 17.14 -11.18
C VAL A 90 -1.26 17.45 -12.47
N LYS A 91 -1.93 16.45 -13.06
CA LYS A 91 -2.67 16.62 -14.33
C LYS A 91 -4.15 16.98 -14.16
N GLY A 92 -4.65 16.94 -12.92
CA GLY A 92 -6.04 17.17 -12.60
C GLY A 92 -6.87 15.87 -12.61
N GLU A 93 -7.93 15.88 -11.83
CA GLU A 93 -8.81 14.73 -11.64
C GLU A 93 -9.53 14.30 -12.94
N GLN A 94 -9.76 15.25 -13.84
CA GLN A 94 -10.36 14.97 -15.15
C GLN A 94 -9.54 13.97 -15.98
N TYR A 95 -8.21 13.98 -15.84
CA TYR A 95 -7.35 13.04 -16.55
C TYR A 95 -7.54 11.59 -16.05
N ILE A 96 -7.66 11.40 -14.75
CA ILE A 96 -7.91 10.08 -14.15
C ILE A 96 -9.33 9.61 -14.48
N ASN A 97 -10.31 10.51 -14.40
CA ASN A 97 -11.71 10.21 -14.70
C ASN A 97 -11.98 9.92 -16.19
N SER A 98 -11.06 10.34 -17.09
CA SER A 98 -11.16 10.00 -18.51
C SER A 98 -10.89 8.52 -18.80
N ILE A 99 -10.29 7.78 -17.86
CA ILE A 99 -10.02 6.35 -17.97
C ILE A 99 -11.07 5.59 -17.12
N PRO A 100 -12.13 5.05 -17.73
CA PRO A 100 -13.22 4.42 -16.99
C PRO A 100 -12.69 3.20 -16.22
N GLY A 101 -13.03 3.14 -14.94
CA GLY A 101 -12.67 2.02 -14.07
C GLY A 101 -11.27 2.06 -13.45
N LEU A 102 -10.37 2.95 -13.88
CA LEU A 102 -9.01 3.04 -13.33
C LEU A 102 -9.02 3.26 -11.81
N CYS A 103 -9.81 4.18 -11.34
CA CYS A 103 -9.93 4.49 -9.91
C CYS A 103 -10.43 3.28 -9.10
N VAL A 104 -11.46 2.60 -9.60
CA VAL A 104 -12.04 1.40 -8.94
C VAL A 104 -11.01 0.26 -8.89
N VAL A 105 -10.31 0.01 -9.99
CA VAL A 105 -9.28 -1.05 -10.06
C VAL A 105 -8.14 -0.75 -9.10
N VAL A 106 -7.61 0.48 -9.11
CA VAL A 106 -6.51 0.87 -8.22
C VAL A 106 -6.93 0.80 -6.75
N ALA A 107 -8.11 1.32 -6.40
CA ALA A 107 -8.64 1.27 -5.04
C ALA A 107 -8.85 -0.18 -4.57
N SER A 108 -9.40 -1.05 -5.41
CA SER A 108 -9.61 -2.46 -5.10
C SER A 108 -8.29 -3.18 -4.85
N ILE A 109 -7.29 -2.97 -5.71
CA ILE A 109 -5.98 -3.59 -5.54
C ILE A 109 -5.27 -3.04 -4.30
N CYS A 110 -5.34 -1.74 -4.02
CA CYS A 110 -4.80 -1.15 -2.79
C CYS A 110 -5.43 -1.79 -1.54
N THR A 111 -6.74 -1.96 -1.53
CA THR A 111 -7.46 -2.58 -0.40
C THR A 111 -6.99 -4.02 -0.19
N VAL A 112 -6.96 -4.83 -1.24
CA VAL A 112 -6.49 -6.23 -1.18
C VAL A 112 -5.05 -6.29 -0.69
N THR A 113 -4.19 -5.42 -1.21
CA THR A 113 -2.77 -5.35 -0.84
C THR A 113 -2.58 -4.97 0.63
N CYS A 114 -3.31 -3.98 1.13
CA CYS A 114 -3.29 -3.59 2.55
C CYS A 114 -3.74 -4.74 3.47
N VAL A 115 -4.85 -5.39 3.15
CA VAL A 115 -5.34 -6.54 3.94
C VAL A 115 -4.33 -7.68 3.93
N SER A 116 -3.74 -7.99 2.76
CA SER A 116 -2.70 -9.02 2.63
C SER A 116 -1.47 -8.69 3.48
N SER A 117 -1.00 -7.45 3.47
CA SER A 117 0.16 -7.00 4.27
C SER A 117 -0.11 -7.12 5.77
N LEU A 118 -1.26 -6.65 6.24
CA LEU A 118 -1.64 -6.77 7.65
C LEU A 118 -1.75 -8.22 8.10
N THR A 119 -2.36 -9.07 7.29
CA THR A 119 -2.49 -10.52 7.56
C THR A 119 -1.11 -11.17 7.62
N THR A 120 -0.21 -10.82 6.70
CA THR A 120 1.17 -11.33 6.67
C THR A 120 1.95 -10.97 7.94
N ILE A 121 1.85 -9.72 8.41
CA ILE A 121 2.50 -9.26 9.64
C ILE A 121 1.93 -10.01 10.85
N MET A 122 0.62 -10.20 10.91
CA MET A 122 -0.05 -10.95 11.98
C MET A 122 0.43 -12.40 12.03
N VAL A 123 0.43 -13.11 10.91
CA VAL A 123 0.89 -14.52 10.83
C VAL A 123 2.36 -14.63 11.19
N MET A 124 3.21 -13.72 10.74
CA MET A 124 4.63 -13.69 11.08
C MET A 124 4.85 -13.49 12.59
N SER A 125 4.08 -12.61 13.23
CA SER A 125 4.14 -12.37 14.67
C SER A 125 3.75 -13.59 15.47
N ILE A 126 2.68 -14.30 15.07
CA ILE A 126 2.22 -15.55 15.69
C ILE A 126 3.32 -16.63 15.54
N ASN A 127 3.88 -16.78 14.34
CA ASN A 127 4.91 -17.77 14.08
C ASN A 127 6.15 -17.56 14.98
N ARG A 128 6.61 -16.33 15.12
CA ARG A 128 7.72 -15.99 16.03
C ARG A 128 7.38 -16.26 17.49
N TYR A 129 6.18 -15.95 17.92
CA TYR A 129 5.73 -16.22 19.28
C TYR A 129 5.71 -17.73 19.59
N VAL A 130 5.17 -18.54 18.68
CA VAL A 130 5.09 -20.00 18.84
C VAL A 130 6.48 -20.63 18.86
N LEU A 131 7.37 -20.24 17.95
CA LEU A 131 8.75 -20.75 17.90
C LEU A 131 9.53 -20.36 19.15
N GLY A 132 9.48 -19.13 19.60
CA GLY A 132 10.17 -18.67 20.82
C GLY A 132 9.70 -19.42 22.05
N ASN A 133 8.41 -19.69 22.15
CA ASN A 133 7.84 -20.43 23.28
C ASN A 133 8.21 -21.93 23.26
N SER A 134 8.36 -22.52 22.07
CA SER A 134 8.79 -23.93 21.93
C SER A 134 10.29 -24.10 22.27
N GLU A 135 11.14 -23.17 21.89
CA GLU A 135 12.56 -23.19 22.26
C GLU A 135 12.77 -23.03 23.77
N ALA A 136 12.03 -22.10 24.40
CA ALA A 136 12.09 -21.90 25.85
C ALA A 136 11.64 -23.16 26.62
N ARG A 137 10.63 -23.88 26.12
CA ARG A 137 10.16 -25.12 26.72
C ARG A 137 11.18 -26.25 26.60
N ASN A 138 11.82 -26.39 25.44
CA ASN A 138 12.85 -27.42 25.22
C ASN A 138 14.08 -27.20 26.12
N GLN A 139 14.49 -25.95 26.33
CA GLN A 139 15.59 -25.63 27.26
C GLN A 139 15.26 -25.91 28.74
N GLN A 140 13.98 -25.94 29.11
CA GLN A 140 13.56 -26.34 30.46
C GLN A 140 13.56 -27.86 30.68
N LEU A 141 13.38 -28.64 29.61
CA LEU A 141 13.35 -30.10 29.66
C LEU A 141 14.75 -30.74 29.66
N ASP A 142 15.75 -29.99 29.19
CA ASP A 142 17.17 -30.42 29.12
C ASP A 142 17.96 -30.10 30.40
N LYS A 143 17.35 -29.54 31.43
CA LYS A 143 17.92 -29.26 32.77
C LYS A 143 17.42 -30.23 33.83
#